data_922b93a7f5aabead5823a889195d9bb5
#
_entry.id   922b93a7f5aabead5823a889195d9bb5
#
_cell.length_a   1.000
_cell.length_b   1.000
_cell.length_c   1.000
_cell.angle_alpha   90.00
_cell.angle_beta   90.00
_cell.angle_gamma   90.00
#
_symmetry.space_group_name_H-M   'P 1'
#
loop_
_entity.id
_entity.type
_entity.pdbx_description
1 polymer ?
#
loop_
_entity_poly.entity_id
_entity_poly.type
_entity_poly.pdbx_seq_one_letter_code
_entity_poly.pdbx_strand_id
1 'polypeptide(L)'
;MQPISATTPPPESTPPRSLWGELREAVRGTQADYTKIPLRRAVFLLAVPMVLELVLESTFAVVDIFFVAKLGPSAVATVGLTESYLFLMYSIAMGLAMAVTAVIARRVGEGKHEEASVTAVQAIFVALLASLVPALIGIFYAPDLLRLMGGDAWTIEHGYRYARWMLGGNAVIMLLFVINAIFRGAGDAAIAMRVLWLANGLNILLCPLLIFGVGPFPQWGIEGAAIATLIGRGTGVLVQLWVLFHGGKHIRVAASHVAWHGAVLWNIVRTSLGGVGQMIVAMTSWIFLMRILASIGSEAVAGATIAIRFMMFTMMPAWGMSNAAATLVGQNLGAQQPERAEAAVWQIGRYNMVYLLAISLAYFFLP
;
A
#
# COMPACT_ATOMS: atom_id res chain seq x y z
N MET A 1 -50.88 -34.22 18.02
CA MET A 1 -50.31 -34.19 16.65
C MET A 1 -49.65 -32.81 16.48
N GLN A 2 -48.33 -32.74 16.65
CA GLN A 2 -47.57 -31.54 16.33
C GLN A 2 -47.21 -31.51 14.85
N PRO A 3 -47.27 -30.36 14.16
CA PRO A 3 -46.92 -30.32 12.73
C PRO A 3 -45.38 -30.35 12.59
N ILE A 4 -44.95 -31.16 11.65
CA ILE A 4 -43.60 -31.41 11.21
C ILE A 4 -42.97 -30.06 10.74
N SER A 5 -41.87 -29.68 11.36
CA SER A 5 -41.07 -28.52 10.96
C SER A 5 -40.59 -28.68 9.52
N ALA A 6 -40.92 -27.72 8.67
CA ALA A 6 -40.42 -27.64 7.32
C ALA A 6 -38.88 -27.48 7.36
N THR A 7 -38.18 -28.49 6.90
CA THR A 7 -36.74 -28.43 6.67
C THR A 7 -36.46 -27.40 5.58
N THR A 8 -35.79 -26.32 5.95
CA THR A 8 -35.20 -25.36 5.00
C THR A 8 -34.32 -26.13 4.00
N PRO A 9 -34.51 -25.95 2.68
CA PRO A 9 -33.64 -26.59 1.71
C PRO A 9 -32.19 -26.13 1.90
N PRO A 10 -31.22 -27.03 1.69
CA PRO A 10 -29.82 -26.64 1.75
C PRO A 10 -29.53 -25.52 0.72
N PRO A 11 -28.61 -24.58 1.04
CA PRO A 11 -28.29 -23.47 0.13
C PRO A 11 -27.85 -24.04 -1.23
N GLU A 12 -28.51 -23.62 -2.30
CA GLU A 12 -28.18 -24.00 -3.67
C GLU A 12 -26.68 -23.87 -3.91
N SER A 13 -26.06 -24.99 -4.23
CA SER A 13 -24.65 -25.03 -4.65
C SER A 13 -24.55 -24.25 -5.97
N THR A 14 -24.09 -23.02 -5.92
CA THR A 14 -23.72 -22.26 -7.12
C THR A 14 -22.76 -23.12 -7.97
N PRO A 15 -23.04 -23.30 -9.27
CA PRO A 15 -22.21 -24.13 -10.13
C PRO A 15 -20.76 -23.65 -10.11
N PRO A 16 -19.77 -24.54 -10.25
CA PRO A 16 -18.36 -24.17 -10.23
C PRO A 16 -18.10 -23.16 -11.36
N ARG A 17 -17.87 -21.90 -10.98
CA ARG A 17 -17.49 -20.86 -11.95
C ARG A 17 -16.09 -21.17 -12.46
N SER A 18 -15.84 -20.91 -13.75
CA SER A 18 -14.50 -21.06 -14.31
C SER A 18 -13.51 -20.15 -13.58
N LEU A 19 -12.26 -20.61 -13.39
CA LEU A 19 -11.18 -19.80 -12.77
C LEU A 19 -11.05 -18.44 -13.44
N TRP A 20 -11.27 -18.37 -14.74
CA TRP A 20 -11.27 -17.11 -15.50
C TRP A 20 -12.42 -16.17 -15.10
N GLY A 21 -13.58 -16.72 -14.80
CA GLY A 21 -14.72 -15.96 -14.27
C GLY A 21 -14.44 -15.38 -12.90
N GLU A 22 -13.82 -16.14 -12.00
CA GLU A 22 -13.42 -15.68 -10.67
C GLU A 22 -12.33 -14.61 -10.72
N LEU A 23 -11.33 -14.76 -11.60
CA LEU A 23 -10.29 -13.76 -11.83
C LEU A 23 -10.90 -12.43 -12.32
N ARG A 24 -11.80 -12.49 -13.27
CA ARG A 24 -12.50 -11.31 -13.79
C ARG A 24 -13.35 -10.63 -12.71
N GLU A 25 -14.00 -11.41 -11.86
CA GLU A 25 -14.76 -10.91 -10.71
C GLU A 25 -13.82 -10.23 -9.70
N ALA A 26 -12.68 -10.84 -9.36
CA ALA A 26 -11.68 -10.29 -8.45
C ALA A 26 -11.15 -8.93 -8.94
N VAL A 27 -10.82 -8.81 -10.22
CA VAL A 27 -10.26 -7.57 -10.82
C VAL A 27 -11.34 -6.49 -10.97
N ARG A 28 -12.58 -6.87 -11.28
CA ARG A 28 -13.70 -5.91 -11.41
C ARG A 28 -14.26 -5.45 -10.08
N GLY A 29 -13.99 -6.19 -9.02
CA GLY A 29 -14.59 -6.02 -7.70
C GLY A 29 -15.88 -6.81 -7.56
N THR A 30 -16.05 -7.41 -6.39
CA THR A 30 -17.22 -8.21 -6.02
C THR A 30 -18.09 -7.46 -5.03
N GLN A 31 -19.37 -7.86 -4.96
CA GLN A 31 -20.33 -7.41 -3.94
C GLN A 31 -20.52 -8.46 -2.84
N ALA A 32 -19.73 -9.54 -2.90
CA ALA A 32 -19.92 -10.67 -2.01
C ALA A 32 -19.59 -10.30 -0.56
N ASP A 33 -20.40 -10.80 0.34
CA ASP A 33 -20.14 -10.76 1.78
C ASP A 33 -19.09 -11.85 2.11
N TYR A 34 -17.87 -11.43 2.43
CA TYR A 34 -16.76 -12.35 2.69
C TYR A 34 -16.95 -13.20 3.95
N THR A 35 -17.88 -12.84 4.81
CA THR A 35 -18.23 -13.64 6.00
C THR A 35 -19.16 -14.81 5.69
N LYS A 36 -19.81 -14.81 4.51
CA LYS A 36 -20.83 -15.81 4.10
C LYS A 36 -20.39 -16.73 2.98
N ILE A 37 -19.55 -16.24 2.04
CA ILE A 37 -19.11 -17.06 0.90
C ILE A 37 -18.06 -18.09 1.31
N PRO A 38 -17.81 -19.18 0.53
CA PRO A 38 -16.76 -20.15 0.81
C PRO A 38 -15.40 -19.47 1.02
N LEU A 39 -14.66 -19.88 2.05
CA LEU A 39 -13.43 -19.22 2.48
C LEU A 39 -12.38 -19.16 1.37
N ARG A 40 -12.21 -20.25 0.59
CA ARG A 40 -11.29 -20.28 -0.57
C ARG A 40 -11.58 -19.18 -1.57
N ARG A 41 -12.86 -18.96 -1.86
CA ARG A 41 -13.30 -17.90 -2.78
C ARG A 41 -13.09 -16.52 -2.18
N ALA A 42 -13.38 -16.34 -0.89
CA ALA A 42 -13.14 -15.09 -0.18
C ALA A 42 -11.64 -14.69 -0.23
N VAL A 43 -10.76 -15.67 0.03
CA VAL A 43 -9.30 -15.48 -0.08
C VAL A 43 -8.91 -15.10 -1.50
N PHE A 44 -9.39 -15.82 -2.53
CA PHE A 44 -9.05 -15.56 -3.92
C PHE A 44 -9.48 -14.16 -4.36
N LEU A 45 -10.73 -13.78 -4.08
CA LEU A 45 -11.30 -12.50 -4.49
C LEU A 45 -10.61 -11.28 -3.84
N LEU A 46 -10.05 -11.44 -2.64
CA LEU A 46 -9.29 -10.40 -1.96
C LEU A 46 -7.80 -10.42 -2.29
N ALA A 47 -7.19 -11.62 -2.32
CA ALA A 47 -5.74 -11.73 -2.52
C ALA A 47 -5.32 -11.33 -3.94
N VAL A 48 -6.09 -11.70 -4.97
CA VAL A 48 -5.73 -11.38 -6.36
C VAL A 48 -5.54 -9.88 -6.59
N PRO A 49 -6.49 -9.00 -6.29
CA PRO A 49 -6.27 -7.57 -6.51
C PRO A 49 -5.15 -7.00 -5.63
N MET A 50 -4.98 -7.47 -4.38
CA MET A 50 -3.92 -7.00 -3.49
C MET A 50 -2.52 -7.44 -3.95
N VAL A 51 -2.40 -8.64 -4.51
CA VAL A 51 -1.14 -9.12 -5.12
C VAL A 51 -0.82 -8.32 -6.37
N LEU A 52 -1.80 -8.12 -7.26
CA LEU A 52 -1.62 -7.33 -8.49
C LEU A 52 -1.29 -5.87 -8.19
N GLU A 53 -1.86 -5.30 -7.13
CA GLU A 53 -1.54 -3.95 -6.62
C GLU A 53 -0.04 -3.84 -6.33
N LEU A 54 0.52 -4.77 -5.54
CA LEU A 54 1.92 -4.72 -5.11
C LEU A 54 2.91 -5.09 -6.22
N VAL A 55 2.56 -6.03 -7.08
CA VAL A 55 3.39 -6.36 -8.25
C VAL A 55 3.54 -5.17 -9.19
N LEU A 56 2.46 -4.43 -9.41
CA LEU A 56 2.51 -3.23 -10.24
C LEU A 56 3.30 -2.10 -9.56
N GLU A 57 3.16 -1.92 -8.26
CA GLU A 57 3.95 -0.92 -7.51
C GLU A 57 5.45 -1.19 -7.62
N SER A 58 5.87 -2.45 -7.52
CA SER A 58 7.28 -2.82 -7.69
C SER A 58 7.77 -2.61 -9.13
N THR A 59 6.93 -2.89 -10.11
CA THR A 59 7.24 -2.63 -11.53
C THR A 59 7.41 -1.13 -11.77
N PHE A 60 6.52 -0.31 -11.21
CA PHE A 60 6.62 1.14 -11.28
C PHE A 60 7.95 1.66 -10.73
N ALA A 61 8.38 1.19 -9.56
CA ALA A 61 9.64 1.62 -8.94
C ALA A 61 10.87 1.35 -9.85
N VAL A 62 10.85 0.23 -10.59
CA VAL A 62 11.91 -0.08 -11.57
C VAL A 62 11.87 0.86 -12.77
N VAL A 63 10.68 1.17 -13.28
CA VAL A 63 10.54 2.07 -14.44
C VAL A 63 10.94 3.50 -14.09
N ASP A 64 10.58 3.98 -12.91
CA ASP A 64 10.91 5.33 -12.44
C ASP A 64 12.43 5.54 -12.36
N ILE A 65 13.13 4.63 -11.68
CA ILE A 65 14.59 4.71 -11.58
C ILE A 65 15.29 4.54 -12.94
N PHE A 66 14.71 3.79 -13.88
CA PHE A 66 15.24 3.67 -15.24
C PHE A 66 15.27 5.01 -15.98
N PHE A 67 14.22 5.82 -15.88
CA PHE A 67 14.20 7.14 -16.48
C PHE A 67 15.15 8.13 -15.79
N VAL A 68 15.20 8.11 -14.45
CA VAL A 68 16.10 8.96 -13.66
C VAL A 68 17.57 8.61 -13.94
N ALA A 69 17.90 7.34 -14.12
CA ALA A 69 19.28 6.91 -14.40
C ALA A 69 19.86 7.52 -15.67
N LYS A 70 19.01 7.89 -16.65
CA LYS A 70 19.44 8.58 -17.87
C LYS A 70 19.92 10.01 -17.63
N LEU A 71 19.61 10.60 -16.47
CA LEU A 71 20.10 11.94 -16.06
C LEU A 71 21.50 11.90 -15.42
N GLY A 72 22.04 10.71 -15.17
CA GLY A 72 23.37 10.51 -14.62
C GLY A 72 23.40 10.08 -13.14
N PRO A 73 24.60 9.75 -12.63
CA PRO A 73 24.76 9.18 -11.29
C PRO A 73 24.29 10.10 -10.15
N SER A 74 24.53 11.42 -10.25
CA SER A 74 24.11 12.39 -9.23
C SER A 74 22.57 12.50 -9.11
N ALA A 75 21.84 12.30 -10.21
CA ALA A 75 20.39 12.24 -10.17
C ALA A 75 19.92 10.98 -9.43
N VAL A 76 20.52 9.82 -9.69
CA VAL A 76 20.20 8.56 -8.97
C VAL A 76 20.56 8.71 -7.48
N ALA A 77 21.72 9.32 -7.16
CA ALA A 77 22.10 9.61 -5.76
C ALA A 77 21.07 10.50 -5.07
N THR A 78 20.58 11.54 -5.75
CA THR A 78 19.53 12.44 -5.23
C THR A 78 18.27 11.67 -4.86
N VAL A 79 17.80 10.78 -5.76
CA VAL A 79 16.63 9.92 -5.49
C VAL A 79 16.87 9.05 -4.28
N GLY A 80 18.01 8.34 -4.21
CA GLY A 80 18.35 7.45 -3.10
C GLY A 80 18.43 8.15 -1.75
N LEU A 81 19.05 9.35 -1.70
CA LEU A 81 19.10 10.16 -0.48
C LEU A 81 17.72 10.64 -0.06
N THR A 82 16.88 11.08 -1.00
CA THR A 82 15.50 11.49 -0.72
C THR A 82 14.63 10.31 -0.28
N GLU A 83 14.76 9.15 -0.93
CA GLU A 83 14.06 7.93 -0.57
C GLU A 83 14.37 7.48 0.87
N SER A 84 15.57 7.72 1.37
CA SER A 84 15.91 7.41 2.75
C SER A 84 15.03 8.15 3.77
N TYR A 85 14.68 9.40 3.49
CA TYR A 85 13.71 10.15 4.29
C TYR A 85 12.28 9.71 4.03
N LEU A 86 11.92 9.48 2.76
CA LEU A 86 10.60 8.97 2.41
C LEU A 86 10.33 7.61 3.03
N PHE A 87 11.36 6.79 3.23
CA PHE A 87 11.23 5.49 3.86
C PHE A 87 10.72 5.57 5.31
N LEU A 88 11.16 6.61 6.05
CA LEU A 88 10.60 6.89 7.38
C LEU A 88 9.11 7.25 7.28
N MET A 89 8.73 8.03 6.26
CA MET A 89 7.33 8.39 6.02
C MET A 89 6.50 7.18 5.61
N TYR A 90 7.03 6.31 4.76
CA TYR A 90 6.38 5.04 4.41
C TYR A 90 6.16 4.15 5.62
N SER A 91 7.09 4.11 6.58
CA SER A 91 6.94 3.33 7.82
C SER A 91 5.73 3.81 8.64
N ILE A 92 5.56 5.13 8.76
CA ILE A 92 4.39 5.74 9.42
C ILE A 92 3.11 5.44 8.63
N ALA A 93 3.13 5.62 7.30
CA ALA A 93 2.00 5.36 6.42
C ALA A 93 1.55 3.90 6.48
N MET A 94 2.51 2.95 6.46
CA MET A 94 2.23 1.52 6.56
C MET A 94 1.65 1.14 7.92
N GLY A 95 2.23 1.65 9.02
CA GLY A 95 1.71 1.42 10.36
C GLY A 95 0.29 1.95 10.52
N LEU A 96 0.01 3.15 9.99
CA LEU A 96 -1.32 3.73 9.97
C LEU A 96 -2.28 2.91 9.09
N ALA A 97 -1.85 2.50 7.90
CA ALA A 97 -2.64 1.68 6.98
C ALA A 97 -3.03 0.33 7.59
N MET A 98 -2.12 -0.33 8.33
CA MET A 98 -2.42 -1.57 9.04
C MET A 98 -3.54 -1.38 10.08
N ALA A 99 -3.45 -0.32 10.89
CA ALA A 99 -4.46 0.01 11.90
C ALA A 99 -5.81 0.33 11.25
N VAL A 100 -5.81 1.16 10.20
CA VAL A 100 -7.02 1.55 9.47
C VAL A 100 -7.70 0.34 8.83
N THR A 101 -6.94 -0.54 8.17
CA THR A 101 -7.48 -1.78 7.60
C THR A 101 -8.15 -2.63 8.68
N ALA A 102 -7.49 -2.82 9.84
CA ALA A 102 -8.02 -3.66 10.91
C ALA A 102 -9.31 -3.07 11.52
N VAL A 103 -9.32 -1.77 11.83
CA VAL A 103 -10.48 -1.12 12.44
C VAL A 103 -11.66 -1.10 11.48
N ILE A 104 -11.44 -0.73 10.21
CA ILE A 104 -12.51 -0.69 9.21
C ILE A 104 -13.05 -2.09 8.90
N ALA A 105 -12.18 -3.08 8.70
CA ALA A 105 -12.60 -4.45 8.44
C ALA A 105 -13.48 -4.97 9.58
N ARG A 106 -13.13 -4.68 10.82
CA ARG A 106 -13.94 -5.07 11.98
C ARG A 106 -15.31 -4.39 11.97
N ARG A 107 -15.38 -3.07 11.72
CA ARG A 107 -16.64 -2.34 11.66
C ARG A 107 -17.55 -2.83 10.53
N VAL A 108 -16.98 -3.11 9.36
CA VAL A 108 -17.72 -3.69 8.24
C VAL A 108 -18.25 -5.09 8.61
N GLY A 109 -17.44 -5.93 9.25
CA GLY A 109 -17.87 -7.24 9.73
C GLY A 109 -18.97 -7.18 10.79
N GLU A 110 -18.96 -6.15 11.65
CA GLU A 110 -20.02 -5.86 12.63
C GLU A 110 -21.32 -5.33 11.95
N GLY A 111 -21.31 -5.07 10.63
CA GLY A 111 -22.41 -4.43 9.91
C GLY A 111 -22.57 -2.93 10.19
N LYS A 112 -21.59 -2.30 10.86
CA LYS A 112 -21.61 -0.88 11.27
C LYS A 112 -21.00 0.02 10.21
N HIS A 113 -21.65 0.10 9.06
CA HIS A 113 -21.13 0.86 7.90
C HIS A 113 -20.96 2.36 8.17
N GLU A 114 -21.87 2.95 8.96
CA GLU A 114 -21.77 4.36 9.38
C GLU A 114 -20.53 4.61 10.23
N GLU A 115 -20.26 3.78 11.23
CA GLU A 115 -19.06 3.90 12.06
C GLU A 115 -17.78 3.65 11.25
N ALA A 116 -17.83 2.77 10.25
CA ALA A 116 -16.73 2.56 9.31
C ALA A 116 -16.47 3.81 8.47
N SER A 117 -17.52 4.51 8.01
CA SER A 117 -17.42 5.75 7.25
C SER A 117 -16.85 6.89 8.08
N VAL A 118 -17.29 7.04 9.34
CA VAL A 118 -16.68 8.00 10.30
C VAL A 118 -15.20 7.65 10.52
N THR A 119 -14.87 6.38 10.72
CA THR A 119 -13.48 5.93 10.90
C THR A 119 -12.62 6.26 9.68
N ALA A 120 -13.16 6.10 8.47
CA ALA A 120 -12.45 6.46 7.23
C ALA A 120 -12.10 7.95 7.17
N VAL A 121 -13.02 8.84 7.54
CA VAL A 121 -12.75 10.29 7.61
C VAL A 121 -11.71 10.62 8.66
N GLN A 122 -11.81 10.04 9.86
CA GLN A 122 -10.80 10.27 10.91
C GLN A 122 -9.41 9.74 10.50
N ALA A 123 -9.34 8.63 9.77
CA ALA A 123 -8.09 8.12 9.23
C ALA A 123 -7.45 9.09 8.21
N ILE A 124 -8.26 9.71 7.36
CA ILE A 124 -7.80 10.77 6.44
C ILE A 124 -7.26 11.97 7.23
N PHE A 125 -7.94 12.41 8.29
CA PHE A 125 -7.43 13.50 9.14
C PHE A 125 -6.10 13.12 9.82
N VAL A 126 -5.96 11.91 10.35
CA VAL A 126 -4.68 11.45 10.94
C VAL A 126 -3.57 11.45 9.89
N ALA A 127 -3.85 10.97 8.67
CA ALA A 127 -2.88 10.96 7.58
C ALA A 127 -2.41 12.39 7.21
N LEU A 128 -3.34 13.34 7.10
CA LEU A 128 -3.02 14.74 6.83
C LEU A 128 -2.18 15.36 7.95
N LEU A 129 -2.57 15.15 9.21
CA LEU A 129 -1.81 15.65 10.36
C LEU A 129 -0.41 15.03 10.44
N ALA A 130 -0.31 13.72 10.22
CA ALA A 130 0.98 13.02 10.23
C ALA A 130 1.89 13.46 9.07
N SER A 131 1.34 13.87 7.94
CA SER A 131 2.09 14.37 6.79
C SER A 131 2.59 15.81 6.96
N LEU A 132 1.98 16.60 7.85
CA LEU A 132 2.24 18.04 7.95
C LEU A 132 3.68 18.36 8.35
N VAL A 133 4.17 17.71 9.41
CA VAL A 133 5.54 17.97 9.91
C VAL A 133 6.60 17.60 8.88
N PRO A 134 6.60 16.39 8.29
CA PRO A 134 7.54 16.06 7.22
C PRO A 134 7.43 16.97 5.99
N ALA A 135 6.21 17.35 5.62
CA ALA A 135 6.01 18.26 4.48
C ALA A 135 6.65 19.64 4.73
N LEU A 136 6.43 20.21 5.90
CA LEU A 136 7.05 21.50 6.27
C LEU A 136 8.58 21.39 6.29
N ILE A 137 9.11 20.31 6.89
CA ILE A 137 10.56 20.08 6.89
C ILE A 137 11.08 19.94 5.45
N GLY A 138 10.42 19.19 4.60
CA GLY A 138 10.80 19.01 3.19
C GLY A 138 10.74 20.31 2.38
N ILE A 139 9.72 21.15 2.60
CA ILE A 139 9.59 22.42 1.89
C ILE A 139 10.70 23.40 2.25
N PHE A 140 11.04 23.54 3.54
CA PHE A 140 11.93 24.58 4.02
C PHE A 140 13.40 24.12 4.12
N TYR A 141 13.65 22.83 4.41
CA TYR A 141 14.98 22.31 4.73
C TYR A 141 15.48 21.24 3.75
N ALA A 142 14.89 21.09 2.55
CA ALA A 142 15.33 20.08 1.58
C ALA A 142 16.84 20.14 1.26
N PRO A 143 17.47 21.33 1.03
CA PRO A 143 18.92 21.39 0.79
C PRO A 143 19.74 20.92 2.00
N ASP A 144 19.31 21.27 3.22
CA ASP A 144 20.01 20.91 4.45
C ASP A 144 19.89 19.40 4.75
N LEU A 145 18.73 18.81 4.44
CA LEU A 145 18.54 17.37 4.53
C LEU A 145 19.48 16.61 3.60
N LEU A 146 19.59 17.03 2.33
CA LEU A 146 20.52 16.43 1.37
C LEU A 146 21.98 16.62 1.81
N ARG A 147 22.31 17.79 2.34
CA ARG A 147 23.65 18.09 2.90
C ARG A 147 23.99 17.19 4.09
N LEU A 148 23.02 17.00 5.01
CA LEU A 148 23.15 16.10 6.17
C LEU A 148 23.42 14.64 5.77
N MET A 149 22.85 14.18 4.65
CA MET A 149 23.06 12.85 4.11
C MET A 149 24.33 12.71 3.27
N GLY A 150 25.15 13.78 3.16
CA GLY A 150 26.39 13.74 2.39
C GLY A 150 26.22 13.88 0.88
N GLY A 151 25.15 14.53 0.44
CA GLY A 151 24.94 14.84 -0.98
C GLY A 151 26.09 15.71 -1.54
N ASP A 152 26.51 15.44 -2.77
CA ASP A 152 27.49 16.25 -3.48
C ASP A 152 26.96 17.64 -3.86
N ALA A 153 27.81 18.52 -4.37
CA ALA A 153 27.45 19.89 -4.73
C ALA A 153 26.29 19.91 -5.75
N TRP A 154 26.32 19.04 -6.75
CA TRP A 154 25.25 18.94 -7.75
C TRP A 154 23.92 18.50 -7.13
N THR A 155 23.95 17.50 -6.27
CA THR A 155 22.76 17.00 -5.55
C THR A 155 22.14 18.10 -4.69
N ILE A 156 22.94 18.89 -4.01
CA ILE A 156 22.44 19.99 -3.17
C ILE A 156 21.87 21.12 -4.02
N GLU A 157 22.53 21.48 -5.13
CA GLU A 157 22.16 22.63 -5.96
C GLU A 157 20.99 22.34 -6.91
N HIS A 158 20.90 21.13 -7.46
CA HIS A 158 19.89 20.75 -8.45
C HIS A 158 18.88 19.75 -7.89
N GLY A 159 19.32 18.81 -7.05
CA GLY A 159 18.49 17.76 -6.50
C GLY A 159 17.51 18.22 -5.41
N TYR A 160 17.77 19.36 -4.73
CA TYR A 160 16.89 19.82 -3.66
C TYR A 160 15.45 20.09 -4.11
N ARG A 161 15.23 20.43 -5.38
CA ARG A 161 13.88 20.64 -5.92
C ARG A 161 13.10 19.33 -5.96
N TYR A 162 13.74 18.25 -6.38
CA TYR A 162 13.17 16.91 -6.32
C TYR A 162 12.77 16.54 -4.87
N ALA A 163 13.72 16.69 -3.94
CA ALA A 163 13.47 16.40 -2.53
C ALA A 163 12.35 17.27 -1.95
N ARG A 164 12.31 18.55 -2.29
CA ARG A 164 11.25 19.49 -1.88
C ARG A 164 9.87 19.06 -2.35
N TRP A 165 9.74 18.67 -3.63
CA TRP A 165 8.48 18.18 -4.18
C TRP A 165 8.05 16.87 -3.51
N MET A 166 8.97 15.90 -3.38
CA MET A 166 8.65 14.59 -2.83
C MET A 166 8.29 14.64 -1.34
N LEU A 167 9.06 15.36 -0.54
CA LEU A 167 8.80 15.51 0.89
C LEU A 167 7.66 16.50 1.15
N GLY A 168 7.62 17.62 0.43
CA GLY A 168 6.54 18.60 0.54
C GLY A 168 5.18 18.04 0.09
N GLY A 169 5.18 17.20 -0.95
CA GLY A 169 4.01 16.49 -1.44
C GLY A 169 3.64 15.21 -0.69
N ASN A 170 4.31 14.93 0.43
CA ASN A 170 4.13 13.69 1.21
C ASN A 170 2.66 13.42 1.62
N ALA A 171 1.83 14.46 1.78
CA ALA A 171 0.40 14.30 2.05
C ALA A 171 -0.30 13.43 1.00
N VAL A 172 0.06 13.55 -0.26
CA VAL A 172 -0.48 12.71 -1.35
C VAL A 172 -0.13 11.25 -1.14
N ILE A 173 1.11 10.97 -0.75
CA ILE A 173 1.60 9.60 -0.48
C ILE A 173 0.86 9.02 0.72
N MET A 174 0.80 9.77 1.84
CA MET A 174 0.09 9.33 3.06
C MET A 174 -1.39 9.05 2.79
N LEU A 175 -2.07 9.93 2.05
CA LEU A 175 -3.47 9.76 1.69
C LEU A 175 -3.68 8.53 0.79
N LEU A 176 -2.83 8.31 -0.20
CA LEU A 176 -2.92 7.14 -1.07
C LEU A 176 -2.86 5.84 -0.28
N PHE A 177 -1.88 5.72 0.65
CA PHE A 177 -1.73 4.54 1.51
C PHE A 177 -2.95 4.33 2.43
N VAL A 178 -3.41 5.39 3.08
CA VAL A 178 -4.52 5.31 4.03
C VAL A 178 -5.85 5.04 3.33
N ILE A 179 -6.12 5.68 2.19
CA ILE A 179 -7.37 5.45 1.47
C ILE A 179 -7.37 4.05 0.82
N ASN A 180 -6.22 3.56 0.33
CA ASN A 180 -6.09 2.15 -0.07
C ASN A 180 -6.41 1.20 1.10
N ALA A 181 -5.92 1.51 2.30
CA ALA A 181 -6.22 0.73 3.50
C ALA A 181 -7.71 0.73 3.87
N ILE A 182 -8.39 1.88 3.67
CA ILE A 182 -9.85 2.00 3.83
C ILE A 182 -10.56 1.04 2.88
N PHE A 183 -10.25 1.08 1.58
CA PHE A 183 -10.87 0.19 0.60
C PHE A 183 -10.55 -1.28 0.86
N ARG A 184 -9.29 -1.61 1.22
CA ARG A 184 -8.92 -2.99 1.57
C ARG A 184 -9.69 -3.49 2.79
N GLY A 185 -9.76 -2.70 3.86
CA GLY A 185 -10.53 -3.04 5.06
C GLY A 185 -12.02 -3.21 4.79
N ALA A 186 -12.57 -2.40 3.91
CA ALA A 186 -13.95 -2.51 3.45
C ALA A 186 -14.22 -3.77 2.60
N GLY A 187 -13.18 -4.42 2.07
CA GLY A 187 -13.30 -5.53 1.13
C GLY A 187 -13.32 -5.11 -0.35
N ASP A 188 -13.17 -3.82 -0.63
CA ASP A 188 -13.16 -3.27 -1.99
C ASP A 188 -11.74 -3.16 -2.59
N ALA A 189 -10.90 -4.18 -2.37
CA ALA A 189 -9.49 -4.20 -2.79
C ALA A 189 -9.28 -3.95 -4.30
N ALA A 190 -10.25 -4.31 -5.13
CA ALA A 190 -10.20 -4.04 -6.57
C ALA A 190 -10.20 -2.54 -6.89
N ILE A 191 -10.78 -1.69 -6.05
CA ILE A 191 -10.75 -0.24 -6.23
C ILE A 191 -9.31 0.26 -5.97
N ALA A 192 -8.69 -0.16 -4.86
CA ALA A 192 -7.32 0.18 -4.52
C ALA A 192 -6.35 -0.20 -5.66
N MET A 193 -6.45 -1.43 -6.16
CA MET A 193 -5.65 -1.91 -7.28
C MET A 193 -5.84 -1.05 -8.55
N ARG A 194 -7.08 -0.81 -8.98
CA ARG A 194 -7.36 -0.06 -10.22
C ARG A 194 -6.90 1.39 -10.14
N VAL A 195 -7.06 2.01 -8.98
CA VAL A 195 -6.59 3.40 -8.78
C VAL A 195 -5.07 3.45 -8.81
N LEU A 196 -4.39 2.48 -8.20
CA LEU A 196 -2.93 2.44 -8.24
C LEU A 196 -2.41 2.18 -9.67
N TRP A 197 -3.11 1.34 -10.45
CA TRP A 197 -2.80 1.15 -11.86
C TRP A 197 -2.95 2.44 -12.67
N LEU A 198 -3.99 3.22 -12.42
CA LEU A 198 -4.18 4.53 -13.03
C LEU A 198 -3.06 5.49 -12.63
N ALA A 199 -2.76 5.59 -11.33
CA ALA A 199 -1.73 6.48 -10.79
C ALA A 199 -0.34 6.16 -11.36
N ASN A 200 0.04 4.89 -11.35
CA ASN A 200 1.33 4.43 -11.86
C ASN A 200 1.41 4.51 -13.39
N GLY A 201 0.34 4.17 -14.10
CA GLY A 201 0.27 4.33 -15.55
C GLY A 201 0.43 5.78 -15.98
N LEU A 202 -0.24 6.71 -15.29
CA LEU A 202 -0.10 8.14 -15.54
C LEU A 202 1.32 8.63 -15.24
N ASN A 203 1.93 8.16 -14.15
CA ASN A 203 3.31 8.51 -13.84
C ASN A 203 4.28 7.99 -14.90
N ILE A 204 4.18 6.73 -15.32
CA ILE A 204 5.04 6.13 -16.36
C ILE A 204 4.98 6.95 -17.67
N LEU A 205 3.81 7.49 -17.99
CA LEU A 205 3.63 8.36 -19.17
C LEU A 205 4.21 9.75 -18.95
N LEU A 206 3.95 10.38 -17.80
CA LEU A 206 4.38 11.75 -17.51
C LEU A 206 5.88 11.84 -17.21
N CYS A 207 6.46 10.81 -16.62
CA CYS A 207 7.86 10.81 -16.19
C CYS A 207 8.82 11.17 -17.37
N PRO A 208 8.83 10.44 -18.50
CA PRO A 208 9.69 10.82 -19.64
C PRO A 208 9.32 12.16 -20.26
N LEU A 209 8.04 12.55 -20.29
CA LEU A 209 7.59 13.82 -20.84
C LEU A 209 8.16 15.01 -20.06
N LEU A 210 8.14 14.94 -18.74
CA LEU A 210 8.58 16.01 -17.85
C LEU A 210 10.10 15.98 -17.59
N ILE A 211 10.72 14.80 -17.59
CA ILE A 211 12.17 14.68 -17.45
C ILE A 211 12.89 15.23 -18.67
N PHE A 212 12.48 14.81 -19.87
CA PHE A 212 13.19 15.08 -21.12
C PHE A 212 12.62 16.23 -21.92
N GLY A 213 11.46 16.78 -21.54
CA GLY A 213 10.83 17.87 -22.26
C GLY A 213 10.29 17.45 -23.63
N VAL A 214 9.52 16.36 -23.68
CA VAL A 214 8.99 15.84 -24.95
C VAL A 214 7.68 16.56 -25.31
N GLY A 215 7.57 17.04 -26.54
CA GLY A 215 6.38 17.74 -27.03
C GLY A 215 6.23 19.15 -26.41
N PRO A 216 5.06 19.53 -25.90
CA PRO A 216 4.82 20.85 -25.33
C PRO A 216 5.36 21.04 -23.91
N PHE A 217 5.95 20.01 -23.32
CA PHE A 217 6.40 20.03 -21.92
C PHE A 217 7.82 20.58 -21.81
N PRO A 218 8.10 21.45 -20.81
CA PRO A 218 9.45 21.91 -20.55
C PRO A 218 10.30 20.77 -19.96
N GLN A 219 11.61 20.82 -20.23
CA GLN A 219 12.56 19.87 -19.68
C GLN A 219 12.87 20.25 -18.22
N TRP A 220 12.29 19.51 -17.27
CA TRP A 220 12.50 19.74 -15.84
C TRP A 220 13.53 18.80 -15.21
N GLY A 221 14.10 17.87 -15.98
CA GLY A 221 15.09 16.93 -15.46
C GLY A 221 14.55 16.13 -14.27
N ILE A 222 15.36 16.02 -13.22
CA ILE A 222 14.99 15.25 -12.01
C ILE A 222 13.75 15.82 -11.28
N GLU A 223 13.55 17.14 -11.31
CA GLU A 223 12.34 17.76 -10.74
C GLU A 223 11.07 17.26 -11.45
N GLY A 224 11.15 17.03 -12.77
CA GLY A 224 10.07 16.46 -13.56
C GLY A 224 9.63 15.06 -13.09
N ALA A 225 10.57 14.24 -12.62
CA ALA A 225 10.24 12.93 -12.05
C ALA A 225 9.39 13.05 -10.77
N ALA A 226 9.74 13.97 -9.87
CA ALA A 226 8.97 14.22 -8.65
C ALA A 226 7.55 14.72 -8.96
N ILE A 227 7.45 15.68 -9.89
CA ILE A 227 6.16 16.24 -10.29
C ILE A 227 5.27 15.17 -10.97
N ALA A 228 5.85 14.33 -11.86
CA ALA A 228 5.14 13.22 -12.48
C ALA A 228 4.57 12.26 -11.42
N THR A 229 5.36 11.92 -10.41
CA THR A 229 4.95 11.07 -9.29
C THR A 229 3.81 11.70 -8.49
N LEU A 230 3.91 12.98 -8.17
CA LEU A 230 2.86 13.68 -7.42
C LEU A 230 1.56 13.84 -8.22
N ILE A 231 1.64 14.11 -9.52
CA ILE A 231 0.47 14.18 -10.40
C ILE A 231 -0.19 12.80 -10.49
N GLY A 232 0.58 11.75 -10.77
CA GLY A 232 0.06 10.39 -10.87
C GLY A 232 -0.64 9.95 -9.59
N ARG A 233 0.06 10.03 -8.46
CA ARG A 233 -0.48 9.64 -7.14
C ARG A 233 -1.59 10.59 -6.68
N GLY A 234 -1.48 11.89 -6.94
CA GLY A 234 -2.51 12.87 -6.65
C GLY A 234 -3.82 12.60 -7.40
N THR A 235 -3.72 12.26 -8.68
CA THR A 235 -4.88 11.81 -9.48
C THR A 235 -5.50 10.55 -8.86
N GLY A 236 -4.68 9.59 -8.43
CA GLY A 236 -5.15 8.42 -7.69
C GLY A 236 -5.94 8.80 -6.44
N VAL A 237 -5.41 9.69 -5.60
CA VAL A 237 -6.08 10.18 -4.39
C VAL A 237 -7.41 10.87 -4.72
N LEU A 238 -7.45 11.72 -5.75
CA LEU A 238 -8.69 12.39 -6.16
C LEU A 238 -9.76 11.40 -6.61
N VAL A 239 -9.38 10.39 -7.41
CA VAL A 239 -10.30 9.32 -7.82
C VAL A 239 -10.79 8.52 -6.63
N GLN A 240 -9.92 8.18 -5.68
CA GLN A 240 -10.31 7.47 -4.45
C GLN A 240 -11.28 8.28 -3.60
N LEU A 241 -11.01 9.57 -3.39
CA LEU A 241 -11.91 10.46 -2.68
C LEU A 241 -13.26 10.55 -3.40
N TRP A 242 -13.25 10.70 -4.72
CA TRP A 242 -14.49 10.70 -5.50
C TRP A 242 -15.31 9.43 -5.30
N VAL A 243 -14.67 8.25 -5.32
CA VAL A 243 -15.33 6.96 -5.06
C VAL A 243 -15.86 6.87 -3.64
N LEU A 244 -15.12 7.34 -2.64
CA LEU A 244 -15.56 7.37 -1.24
C LEU A 244 -16.83 8.22 -1.04
N PHE A 245 -16.94 9.35 -1.75
CA PHE A 245 -18.10 10.23 -1.63
C PHE A 245 -19.31 9.78 -2.46
N HIS A 246 -19.09 9.13 -3.62
CA HIS A 246 -20.16 8.86 -4.58
C HIS A 246 -20.51 7.39 -4.81
N GLY A 247 -19.61 6.46 -4.50
CA GLY A 247 -19.74 5.11 -5.06
C GLY A 247 -19.35 3.92 -4.20
N GLY A 248 -19.03 4.07 -2.92
CA GLY A 248 -18.68 2.94 -2.04
C GLY A 248 -19.89 2.08 -1.68
N LYS A 249 -19.74 0.75 -1.72
CA LYS A 249 -20.80 -0.20 -1.36
C LYS A 249 -20.84 -0.46 0.14
N HIS A 250 -19.66 -0.62 0.74
CA HIS A 250 -19.50 -0.90 2.16
C HIS A 250 -19.15 0.35 2.96
N ILE A 251 -18.59 1.36 2.31
CA ILE A 251 -18.25 2.65 2.92
C ILE A 251 -18.68 3.76 1.96
N ARG A 252 -19.50 4.67 2.45
CA ARG A 252 -19.89 5.89 1.76
C ARG A 252 -19.74 7.06 2.72
N VAL A 253 -18.86 7.97 2.39
CA VAL A 253 -18.66 9.17 3.18
C VAL A 253 -19.71 10.22 2.79
N ALA A 254 -20.52 10.64 3.75
CA ALA A 254 -21.42 11.79 3.62
C ALA A 254 -20.81 13.02 4.30
N ALA A 255 -21.30 14.21 3.98
CA ALA A 255 -20.85 15.44 4.62
C ALA A 255 -21.04 15.44 6.15
N SER A 256 -22.05 14.71 6.65
CA SER A 256 -22.30 14.50 8.08
C SER A 256 -21.17 13.77 8.82
N HIS A 257 -20.38 12.96 8.09
CA HIS A 257 -19.26 12.21 8.68
C HIS A 257 -17.99 13.07 8.82
N VAL A 258 -17.94 14.24 8.17
CA VAL A 258 -16.81 15.17 8.21
C VAL A 258 -16.85 16.00 9.51
N ALA A 259 -17.05 15.34 10.64
CA ALA A 259 -16.97 15.92 11.95
C ALA A 259 -15.75 15.37 12.71
N TRP A 260 -15.20 16.16 13.62
CA TRP A 260 -14.08 15.73 14.45
C TRP A 260 -14.54 14.79 15.55
N HIS A 261 -14.12 13.53 15.50
CA HIS A 261 -14.42 12.52 16.52
C HIS A 261 -13.14 12.11 17.25
N GLY A 262 -12.73 12.88 18.26
CA GLY A 262 -11.47 12.70 18.97
C GLY A 262 -11.23 11.28 19.53
N ALA A 263 -12.28 10.62 20.01
CA ALA A 263 -12.18 9.25 20.53
C ALA A 263 -11.84 8.24 19.41
N VAL A 264 -12.44 8.37 18.22
CA VAL A 264 -12.14 7.50 17.08
C VAL A 264 -10.74 7.78 16.57
N LEU A 265 -10.37 9.06 16.43
CA LEU A 265 -9.03 9.49 16.03
C LEU A 265 -7.97 8.93 16.98
N TRP A 266 -8.15 9.07 18.30
CA TRP A 266 -7.24 8.54 19.29
C TRP A 266 -7.11 7.02 19.21
N ASN A 267 -8.21 6.31 18.97
CA ASN A 267 -8.18 4.86 18.78
C ASN A 267 -7.34 4.46 17.54
N ILE A 268 -7.47 5.18 16.43
CA ILE A 268 -6.65 4.96 15.23
C ILE A 268 -5.17 5.21 15.54
N VAL A 269 -4.85 6.34 16.17
CA VAL A 269 -3.46 6.69 16.54
C VAL A 269 -2.87 5.62 17.47
N ARG A 270 -3.58 5.26 18.53
CA ARG A 270 -3.13 4.25 19.49
C ARG A 270 -2.88 2.89 18.81
N THR A 271 -3.78 2.47 17.93
CA THR A 271 -3.65 1.20 17.21
C THR A 271 -2.49 1.24 16.22
N SER A 272 -2.26 2.38 15.55
CA SER A 272 -1.17 2.53 14.59
C SER A 272 0.21 2.55 15.24
N LEU A 273 0.34 2.94 16.52
CA LEU A 273 1.62 2.90 17.23
C LEU A 273 2.24 1.49 17.23
N GLY A 274 1.42 0.45 17.33
CA GLY A 274 1.89 -0.94 17.21
C GLY A 274 2.49 -1.25 15.83
N GLY A 275 1.80 -0.87 14.77
CA GLY A 275 2.28 -1.04 13.39
C GLY A 275 3.51 -0.20 13.07
N VAL A 276 3.52 1.07 13.51
CA VAL A 276 4.68 1.95 13.36
C VAL A 276 5.89 1.40 14.12
N GLY A 277 5.69 0.96 15.39
CA GLY A 277 6.75 0.34 16.19
C GLY A 277 7.32 -0.90 15.51
N GLN A 278 6.48 -1.76 14.95
CA GLN A 278 6.91 -2.94 14.17
C GLN A 278 7.78 -2.53 12.97
N MET A 279 7.39 -1.49 12.23
CA MET A 279 8.17 -0.98 11.09
C MET A 279 9.52 -0.41 11.55
N ILE A 280 9.56 0.34 12.65
CA ILE A 280 10.81 0.89 13.20
C ILE A 280 11.76 -0.25 13.60
N VAL A 281 11.26 -1.29 14.27
CA VAL A 281 12.08 -2.47 14.63
C VAL A 281 12.62 -3.17 13.39
N ALA A 282 11.78 -3.37 12.36
CA ALA A 282 12.22 -3.97 11.10
C ALA A 282 13.32 -3.15 10.43
N MET A 283 13.18 -1.81 10.41
CA MET A 283 14.18 -0.91 9.85
C MET A 283 15.50 -0.93 10.62
N THR A 284 15.41 -0.88 11.94
CA THR A 284 16.59 -0.94 12.80
C THR A 284 17.34 -2.25 12.57
N SER A 285 16.63 -3.37 12.51
CA SER A 285 17.21 -4.68 12.19
C SER A 285 17.93 -4.69 10.84
N TRP A 286 17.33 -4.02 9.85
CA TRP A 286 17.90 -3.87 8.52
C TRP A 286 19.20 -3.07 8.51
N ILE A 287 19.23 -1.95 9.23
CA ILE A 287 20.46 -1.13 9.38
C ILE A 287 21.57 -1.94 10.02
N PHE A 288 21.27 -2.72 11.06
CA PHE A 288 22.27 -3.59 11.70
C PHE A 288 22.78 -4.66 10.74
N LEU A 289 21.89 -5.29 9.94
CA LEU A 289 22.31 -6.26 8.93
C LEU A 289 23.28 -5.65 7.92
N MET A 290 22.94 -4.48 7.38
CA MET A 290 23.80 -3.77 6.42
C MET A 290 25.15 -3.36 7.04
N ARG A 291 25.18 -2.98 8.32
CA ARG A 291 26.42 -2.69 9.04
C ARG A 291 27.32 -3.94 9.20
N ILE A 292 26.72 -5.09 9.49
CA ILE A 292 27.46 -6.36 9.56
C ILE A 292 28.03 -6.70 8.16
N LEU A 293 27.26 -6.58 7.10
CA LEU A 293 27.74 -6.80 5.74
C LEU A 293 28.87 -5.85 5.35
N ALA A 294 28.76 -4.58 5.72
CA ALA A 294 29.81 -3.59 5.49
C ALA A 294 31.12 -3.90 6.22
N SER A 295 31.07 -4.58 7.36
CA SER A 295 32.30 -5.02 8.07
C SER A 295 33.01 -6.18 7.38
N ILE A 296 32.33 -6.91 6.49
CA ILE A 296 32.92 -8.00 5.68
C ILE A 296 33.62 -7.44 4.43
N GLY A 297 33.11 -6.38 3.84
CA GLY A 297 33.69 -5.70 2.69
C GLY A 297 32.66 -5.15 1.70
N SER A 298 33.12 -4.29 0.81
CA SER A 298 32.26 -3.63 -0.20
C SER A 298 31.63 -4.60 -1.18
N GLU A 299 32.31 -5.70 -1.52
CA GLU A 299 31.78 -6.75 -2.41
C GLU A 299 30.61 -7.49 -1.76
N ALA A 300 30.69 -7.77 -0.45
CA ALA A 300 29.60 -8.38 0.30
C ALA A 300 28.36 -7.47 0.34
N VAL A 301 28.56 -6.15 0.52
CA VAL A 301 27.45 -5.17 0.48
C VAL A 301 26.83 -5.11 -0.91
N ALA A 302 27.63 -5.09 -1.97
CA ALA A 302 27.14 -5.06 -3.35
C ALA A 302 26.32 -6.31 -3.69
N GLY A 303 26.86 -7.50 -3.41
CA GLY A 303 26.19 -8.78 -3.63
C GLY A 303 24.86 -8.88 -2.83
N ALA A 304 24.92 -8.54 -1.55
CA ALA A 304 23.73 -8.52 -0.69
C ALA A 304 22.67 -7.54 -1.20
N THR A 305 23.06 -6.35 -1.67
CA THR A 305 22.12 -5.36 -2.20
C THR A 305 21.35 -5.88 -3.41
N ILE A 306 22.04 -6.60 -4.31
CA ILE A 306 21.40 -7.23 -5.48
C ILE A 306 20.45 -8.34 -5.02
N ALA A 307 20.92 -9.25 -4.16
CA ALA A 307 20.11 -10.35 -3.63
C ALA A 307 18.83 -9.86 -2.93
N ILE A 308 18.96 -8.80 -2.14
CA ILE A 308 17.85 -8.16 -1.43
C ILE A 308 16.81 -7.58 -2.40
N ARG A 309 17.21 -6.97 -3.50
CA ARG A 309 16.28 -6.46 -4.51
C ARG A 309 15.44 -7.58 -5.12
N PHE A 310 16.07 -8.71 -5.47
CA PHE A 310 15.34 -9.88 -5.95
C PHE A 310 14.40 -10.44 -4.88
N MET A 311 14.87 -10.57 -3.65
CA MET A 311 14.06 -11.02 -2.53
C MET A 311 12.85 -10.12 -2.30
N MET A 312 13.01 -8.80 -2.26
CA MET A 312 11.92 -7.84 -2.09
C MET A 312 10.87 -7.99 -3.19
N PHE A 313 11.29 -8.06 -4.45
CA PHE A 313 10.38 -8.25 -5.57
C PHE A 313 9.55 -9.53 -5.44
N THR A 314 10.19 -10.65 -5.07
CA THR A 314 9.51 -11.93 -4.90
C THR A 314 8.68 -12.04 -3.63
N MET A 315 8.90 -11.20 -2.62
CA MET A 315 8.07 -11.13 -1.42
C MET A 315 6.77 -10.32 -1.60
N MET A 316 6.67 -9.47 -2.64
CA MET A 316 5.48 -8.62 -2.85
C MET A 316 4.16 -9.41 -2.94
N PRO A 317 4.07 -10.55 -3.66
CA PRO A 317 2.85 -11.36 -3.66
C PRO A 317 2.48 -11.90 -2.27
N ALA A 318 3.46 -12.30 -1.46
CA ALA A 318 3.23 -12.78 -0.10
C ALA A 318 2.66 -11.67 0.80
N TRP A 319 3.14 -10.44 0.66
CA TRP A 319 2.57 -9.28 1.36
C TRP A 319 1.14 -8.97 0.90
N GLY A 320 0.85 -9.09 -0.39
CA GLY A 320 -0.51 -8.95 -0.91
C GLY A 320 -1.48 -9.96 -0.29
N MET A 321 -1.08 -11.22 -0.19
CA MET A 321 -1.85 -12.25 0.49
C MET A 321 -2.01 -11.95 2.01
N SER A 322 -0.98 -11.43 2.67
CA SER A 322 -1.07 -11.04 4.09
C SER A 322 -2.06 -9.91 4.33
N ASN A 323 -2.15 -8.93 3.42
CA ASN A 323 -3.15 -7.89 3.49
C ASN A 323 -4.59 -8.45 3.35
N ALA A 324 -4.78 -9.46 2.48
CA ALA A 324 -6.07 -10.16 2.37
C ALA A 324 -6.42 -10.92 3.67
N ALA A 325 -5.42 -11.53 4.33
CA ALA A 325 -5.62 -12.16 5.64
C ALA A 325 -6.10 -11.13 6.68
N ALA A 326 -5.44 -9.98 6.77
CA ALA A 326 -5.81 -8.93 7.72
C ALA A 326 -7.27 -8.46 7.54
N THR A 327 -7.71 -8.29 6.29
CA THR A 327 -9.10 -7.93 5.96
C THR A 327 -10.08 -9.04 6.37
N LEU A 328 -9.81 -10.30 6.01
CA LEU A 328 -10.67 -11.43 6.35
C LEU A 328 -10.77 -11.64 7.85
N VAL A 329 -9.65 -11.55 8.57
CA VAL A 329 -9.63 -11.67 10.03
C VAL A 329 -10.49 -10.56 10.66
N GLY A 330 -10.29 -9.31 10.25
CA GLY A 330 -11.06 -8.19 10.77
C GLY A 330 -12.56 -8.36 10.55
N GLN A 331 -12.98 -8.70 9.33
CA GLN A 331 -14.40 -8.87 9.00
C GLN A 331 -15.04 -10.08 9.70
N ASN A 332 -14.35 -11.23 9.75
CA ASN A 332 -14.91 -12.41 10.42
C ASN A 332 -14.97 -12.23 11.94
N LEU A 333 -13.98 -11.58 12.58
CA LEU A 333 -14.04 -11.23 13.99
C LEU A 333 -15.17 -10.23 14.29
N GLY A 334 -15.38 -9.25 13.40
CA GLY A 334 -16.52 -8.33 13.48
C GLY A 334 -17.86 -9.07 13.40
N ALA A 335 -17.96 -10.05 12.50
CA ALA A 335 -19.13 -10.91 12.35
C ALA A 335 -19.30 -11.99 13.44
N GLN A 336 -18.51 -11.94 14.50
CA GLN A 336 -18.52 -12.92 15.61
C GLN A 336 -18.21 -14.37 15.17
N GLN A 337 -17.32 -14.52 14.16
CA GLN A 337 -16.90 -15.81 13.60
C GLN A 337 -15.39 -16.04 13.82
N PRO A 338 -14.91 -16.22 15.05
CA PRO A 338 -13.47 -16.34 15.36
C PRO A 338 -12.83 -17.59 14.72
N GLU A 339 -13.52 -18.71 14.68
CA GLU A 339 -13.04 -19.95 14.05
C GLU A 339 -12.79 -19.75 12.55
N ARG A 340 -13.66 -19.00 11.88
CA ARG A 340 -13.50 -18.67 10.46
C ARG A 340 -12.36 -17.69 10.24
N ALA A 341 -12.15 -16.74 11.16
CA ALA A 341 -11.01 -15.84 11.12
C ALA A 341 -9.68 -16.61 11.23
N GLU A 342 -9.61 -17.57 12.17
CA GLU A 342 -8.45 -18.46 12.34
C GLU A 342 -8.23 -19.32 11.08
N ALA A 343 -9.28 -19.94 10.56
CA ALA A 343 -9.19 -20.72 9.31
C ALA A 343 -8.68 -19.90 8.13
N ALA A 344 -9.04 -18.61 8.03
CA ALA A 344 -8.54 -17.71 7.00
C ALA A 344 -7.01 -17.50 7.12
N VAL A 345 -6.50 -17.28 8.34
CA VAL A 345 -5.06 -17.15 8.60
C VAL A 345 -4.30 -18.40 8.16
N TRP A 346 -4.76 -19.58 8.60
CA TRP A 346 -4.12 -20.85 8.25
C TRP A 346 -4.17 -21.16 6.77
N GLN A 347 -5.27 -20.82 6.11
CA GLN A 347 -5.40 -21.06 4.67
C GLN A 347 -4.47 -20.15 3.86
N ILE A 348 -4.42 -18.85 4.16
CA ILE A 348 -3.53 -17.92 3.48
C ILE A 348 -2.08 -18.22 3.84
N GLY A 349 -1.79 -18.56 5.10
CA GLY A 349 -0.48 -19.00 5.55
C GLY A 349 0.04 -20.18 4.74
N ARG A 350 -0.78 -21.21 4.50
CA ARG A 350 -0.42 -22.34 3.63
C ARG A 350 -0.12 -21.92 2.20
N TYR A 351 -0.91 -21.02 1.62
CA TYR A 351 -0.64 -20.52 0.26
C TYR A 351 0.68 -19.73 0.20
N ASN A 352 0.94 -18.88 1.20
CA ASN A 352 2.21 -18.18 1.34
C ASN A 352 3.39 -19.13 1.51
N MET A 353 3.24 -20.15 2.34
CA MET A 353 4.31 -21.16 2.54
C MET A 353 4.63 -21.91 1.24
N VAL A 354 3.62 -22.36 0.49
CA VAL A 354 3.82 -23.03 -0.80
C VAL A 354 4.49 -22.09 -1.80
N TYR A 355 4.04 -20.86 -1.89
CA TYR A 355 4.62 -19.85 -2.77
C TYR A 355 6.09 -19.57 -2.42
N LEU A 356 6.37 -19.25 -1.16
CA LEU A 356 7.72 -18.93 -0.69
C LEU A 356 8.67 -20.14 -0.78
N LEU A 357 8.17 -21.36 -0.54
CA LEU A 357 8.94 -22.58 -0.74
C LEU A 357 9.33 -22.76 -2.22
N ALA A 358 8.39 -22.55 -3.14
CA ALA A 358 8.68 -22.62 -4.57
C ALA A 358 9.73 -21.60 -5.01
N ILE A 359 9.65 -20.36 -4.51
CA ILE A 359 10.64 -19.31 -4.75
C ILE A 359 12.00 -19.67 -4.15
N SER A 360 12.03 -20.18 -2.92
CA SER A 360 13.27 -20.61 -2.26
C SER A 360 13.95 -21.73 -3.01
N LEU A 361 13.20 -22.71 -3.50
CA LEU A 361 13.73 -23.78 -4.34
C LEU A 361 14.25 -23.22 -5.67
N ALA A 362 13.54 -22.26 -6.29
CA ALA A 362 14.03 -21.63 -7.52
C ALA A 362 15.37 -20.92 -7.28
N TYR A 363 15.52 -20.16 -6.19
CA TYR A 363 16.81 -19.53 -5.85
C TYR A 363 17.93 -20.52 -5.52
N PHE A 364 17.58 -21.68 -4.97
CA PHE A 364 18.58 -22.71 -4.66
C PHE A 364 19.09 -23.45 -5.90
N PHE A 365 18.21 -23.73 -6.86
CA PHE A 365 18.55 -24.51 -8.06
C PHE A 365 18.89 -23.68 -9.30
N LEU A 366 18.56 -22.37 -9.29
CA LEU A 366 18.82 -21.43 -10.40
C LEU A 366 19.64 -20.23 -9.86
N PRO A 367 20.93 -20.47 -9.52
CA PRO A 367 21.80 -19.42 -8.97
C PRO A 367 22.15 -18.34 -9.99
#